data_7be1133b87aaa396a95afda1d81d9f50
#
_entry.id   7be1133b87aaa396a95afda1d81d9f50
#
_cell.length_a   1.000
_cell.length_b   1.000
_cell.length_c   1.000
_cell.angle_alpha   90.00
_cell.angle_beta   90.00
_cell.angle_gamma   90.00
#
_symmetry.space_group_name_H-M   'P 1'
#
loop_
_entity.id
_entity.type
_entity.pdbx_description
1 polymer ?
#
loop_
_entity_poly.entity_id
_entity_poly.type
_entity_poly.pdbx_seq_one_letter_code
_entity_poly.pdbx_strand_id
1 'polypeptide(L)'
;DYFSLKEENKLMLAHNAMLMSELYKINADTNLVCDSLSHDFNFIPANVINNSVNNVNNYLLIDKGRKDGLKKDMGVICEKGVVGKIVNVTENYASVMSMLHSYSVISARFTDNQHIANVSWGNTDYRYGTVSDIPLHLHLNNGDTLVTSGFSNIYPSDIMVGTIEEMLDKESKDFNTAKIRFSTNFSTLRHVFVIENLHETEIDSLTINQ
;
A
#
# COMPACT_ATOMS: atom_id res chain seq x y z
N ASP A 1 33.40 -1.47 -8.30
CA ASP A 1 33.72 -2.21 -7.08
C ASP A 1 32.42 -2.52 -6.32
N TYR A 2 32.24 -3.77 -5.80
CA TYR A 2 30.97 -4.25 -5.20
C TYR A 2 30.50 -3.38 -4.02
N PHE A 3 31.44 -2.88 -3.22
CA PHE A 3 31.15 -2.02 -2.07
C PHE A 3 30.67 -0.62 -2.52
N SER A 4 31.23 -0.06 -3.57
CA SER A 4 30.79 1.21 -4.17
C SER A 4 29.37 1.11 -4.70
N LEU A 5 29.02 0.02 -5.39
CA LEU A 5 27.70 -0.19 -5.95
C LEU A 5 26.61 -0.32 -4.85
N LYS A 6 26.95 -0.94 -3.73
CA LYS A 6 26.02 -1.09 -2.59
C LYS A 6 25.77 0.25 -1.91
N GLU A 7 26.80 1.08 -1.81
CA GLU A 7 26.70 2.43 -1.22
C GLU A 7 25.90 3.37 -2.13
N GLU A 8 26.15 3.31 -3.45
CA GLU A 8 25.37 4.06 -4.45
C GLU A 8 23.89 3.66 -4.44
N ASN A 9 23.57 2.38 -4.40
CA ASN A 9 22.18 1.91 -4.29
C ASN A 9 21.49 2.41 -3.01
N LYS A 10 22.19 2.44 -1.88
CA LYS A 10 21.66 2.96 -0.63
C LYS A 10 21.38 4.46 -0.71
N LEU A 11 22.28 5.23 -1.33
CA LEU A 11 22.09 6.66 -1.57
C LEU A 11 20.92 6.93 -2.52
N MET A 12 20.79 6.14 -3.59
CA MET A 12 19.65 6.24 -4.51
C MET A 12 18.31 5.95 -3.82
N LEU A 13 18.24 4.92 -2.98
CA LEU A 13 17.03 4.61 -2.22
C LEU A 13 16.65 5.73 -1.25
N ALA A 14 17.63 6.32 -0.56
CA ALA A 14 17.39 7.45 0.32
C ALA A 14 16.92 8.69 -0.45
N HIS A 15 17.52 8.96 -1.61
CA HIS A 15 17.11 10.06 -2.49
C HIS A 15 15.70 9.84 -3.05
N ASN A 16 15.37 8.62 -3.47
CA ASN A 16 14.01 8.30 -3.93
C ASN A 16 12.97 8.49 -2.80
N ALA A 17 13.28 8.08 -1.57
CA ALA A 17 12.40 8.29 -0.42
C ALA A 17 12.16 9.79 -0.16
N MET A 18 13.21 10.61 -0.25
CA MET A 18 13.11 12.07 -0.11
C MET A 18 12.24 12.68 -1.21
N LEU A 19 12.45 12.31 -2.46
CA LEU A 19 11.64 12.79 -3.59
C LEU A 19 10.17 12.38 -3.46
N MET A 20 9.89 11.18 -2.98
CA MET A 20 8.51 10.75 -2.70
C MET A 20 7.88 11.62 -1.62
N SER A 21 8.59 11.89 -0.51
CA SER A 21 8.09 12.76 0.56
C SER A 21 7.79 14.17 0.05
N GLU A 22 8.65 14.75 -0.78
CA GLU A 22 8.42 16.06 -1.39
C GLU A 22 7.23 16.05 -2.37
N LEU A 23 7.08 15.01 -3.17
CA LEU A 23 6.00 14.89 -4.15
C LEU A 23 4.63 14.84 -3.46
N TYR A 24 4.52 14.09 -2.36
CA TYR A 24 3.27 14.03 -1.61
C TYR A 24 2.97 15.34 -0.85
N LYS A 25 3.98 16.10 -0.42
CA LYS A 25 3.78 17.46 0.12
C LYS A 25 3.25 18.44 -0.92
N ILE A 26 3.84 18.47 -2.11
CA ILE A 26 3.41 19.35 -3.20
C ILE A 26 1.98 19.03 -3.66
N ASN A 27 1.61 17.76 -3.74
CA ASN A 27 0.25 17.36 -4.11
C ASN A 27 -0.80 17.77 -3.05
N ALA A 28 -0.43 17.81 -1.78
CA ALA A 28 -1.30 18.33 -0.72
C ALA A 28 -1.54 19.84 -0.88
N ASP A 29 -0.52 20.62 -1.24
CA ASP A 29 -0.61 22.06 -1.42
C ASP A 29 -1.37 22.50 -2.69
N THR A 30 -1.39 21.65 -3.73
CA THR A 30 -2.01 21.97 -5.03
C THR A 30 -3.49 21.61 -5.13
N ASN A 31 -4.00 20.74 -4.27
CA ASN A 31 -5.42 20.39 -4.19
C ASN A 31 -6.22 21.46 -3.43
N LEU A 32 -6.36 22.64 -4.03
CA LEU A 32 -7.06 23.83 -3.47
C LEU A 32 -8.58 23.69 -3.32
N VAL A 33 -9.15 22.51 -3.45
CA VAL A 33 -10.60 22.31 -3.28
C VAL A 33 -10.89 21.05 -2.49
N CYS A 34 -11.31 21.25 -1.28
CA CYS A 34 -11.86 20.32 -0.28
C CYS A 34 -10.87 19.55 0.60
N ASP A 35 -11.02 19.89 1.88
CA ASP A 35 -10.54 19.25 3.11
C ASP A 35 -9.02 19.12 3.30
N SER A 36 -8.53 20.17 3.90
CA SER A 36 -7.23 20.41 4.49
C SER A 36 -6.94 19.49 5.68
N LEU A 37 -6.64 18.24 5.40
CA LEU A 37 -5.69 17.50 6.21
C LEU A 37 -4.49 17.24 5.28
N SER A 38 -3.56 18.19 5.25
CA SER A 38 -2.24 18.00 4.64
C SER A 38 -1.57 16.85 5.40
N HIS A 39 -1.76 15.63 4.91
CA HIS A 39 -1.11 14.45 5.45
C HIS A 39 0.35 14.52 5.03
N ASP A 40 1.19 15.05 5.89
CA ASP A 40 2.63 14.98 5.70
C ASP A 40 3.07 13.54 5.90
N PHE A 41 3.45 12.90 4.81
CA PHE A 41 3.99 11.55 4.82
C PHE A 41 5.51 11.59 4.66
N ASN A 42 6.20 10.83 5.49
CA ASN A 42 7.61 10.55 5.36
C ASN A 42 7.81 9.11 4.88
N PHE A 43 8.83 8.85 4.05
CA PHE A 43 9.10 7.53 3.49
C PHE A 43 10.45 7.02 3.98
N ILE A 44 10.45 5.91 4.71
CA ILE A 44 11.64 5.28 5.28
C ILE A 44 12.04 4.09 4.42
N PRO A 45 13.18 4.14 3.71
CA PRO A 45 13.62 3.03 2.88
C PRO A 45 14.11 1.86 3.71
N ALA A 46 13.73 0.64 3.30
CA ALA A 46 14.13 -0.60 3.94
C ALA A 46 14.42 -1.71 2.91
N ASN A 47 15.28 -2.66 3.29
CA ASN A 47 15.55 -3.84 2.49
C ASN A 47 14.71 -5.02 2.98
N VAL A 48 14.21 -5.81 2.05
CA VAL A 48 13.52 -7.07 2.34
C VAL A 48 14.58 -8.16 2.61
N ILE A 49 14.52 -8.72 3.82
CA ILE A 49 15.43 -9.81 4.25
C ILE A 49 14.82 -11.17 3.96
N ASN A 50 13.50 -11.28 4.18
CA ASN A 50 12.75 -12.51 3.91
C ASN A 50 11.37 -12.14 3.36
N ASN A 51 10.84 -13.00 2.50
CA ASN A 51 9.55 -12.80 1.87
C ASN A 51 8.88 -14.16 1.58
N SER A 52 7.61 -14.29 1.91
CA SER A 52 6.79 -15.44 1.54
C SER A 52 5.68 -15.02 0.58
N VAL A 53 5.36 -15.87 -0.40
CA VAL A 53 4.30 -15.62 -1.40
C VAL A 53 3.39 -16.84 -1.64
N ASN A 54 3.75 -18.00 -1.06
CA ASN A 54 3.07 -19.27 -1.33
C ASN A 54 2.27 -19.82 -0.13
N ASN A 55 2.16 -19.06 0.94
CA ASN A 55 1.39 -19.44 2.13
C ASN A 55 0.02 -18.78 2.10
N VAL A 56 -0.91 -19.25 2.91
CA VAL A 56 -2.20 -18.57 3.16
C VAL A 56 -1.98 -17.23 3.87
N ASN A 57 -0.99 -17.19 4.75
CA ASN A 57 -0.60 -16.02 5.52
C ASN A 57 0.85 -15.67 5.17
N ASN A 58 1.04 -14.67 4.31
CA ASN A 58 2.34 -14.25 3.85
C ASN A 58 2.84 -13.02 4.59
N TYR A 59 4.11 -13.04 4.92
CA TYR A 59 4.82 -11.96 5.62
C TYR A 59 6.14 -11.65 4.94
N LEU A 60 6.59 -10.40 5.12
CA LEU A 60 7.93 -9.97 4.80
C LEU A 60 8.67 -9.59 6.09
N LEU A 61 9.98 -9.77 6.10
CA LEU A 61 10.87 -9.25 7.12
C LEU A 61 11.75 -8.17 6.51
N ILE A 62 11.83 -7.00 7.15
CA ILE A 62 12.63 -5.85 6.69
C ILE A 62 13.72 -5.49 7.70
N ASP A 63 14.83 -4.90 7.20
CA ASP A 63 16.03 -4.52 7.95
C ASP A 63 15.92 -3.17 8.67
N LYS A 64 14.70 -2.79 9.03
CA LYS A 64 14.37 -1.58 9.76
C LYS A 64 13.49 -1.91 10.95
N GLY A 65 13.69 -1.18 12.06
CA GLY A 65 12.98 -1.42 13.30
C GLY A 65 12.67 -0.16 14.09
N ARG A 66 12.44 -0.32 15.40
CA ARG A 66 12.09 0.79 16.30
C ARG A 66 13.16 1.89 16.33
N LYS A 67 14.44 1.53 16.18
CA LYS A 67 15.54 2.50 16.09
C LYS A 67 15.47 3.41 14.89
N ASP A 68 14.80 2.96 13.83
CA ASP A 68 14.61 3.72 12.58
C ASP A 68 13.27 4.47 12.58
N GLY A 69 12.53 4.47 13.69
CA GLY A 69 11.23 5.14 13.82
C GLY A 69 10.03 4.29 13.45
N LEU A 70 10.20 2.99 13.13
CA LEU A 70 9.09 2.14 12.71
C LEU A 70 8.16 1.81 13.88
N LYS A 71 6.85 1.85 13.58
CA LYS A 71 5.76 1.49 14.49
C LYS A 71 4.85 0.47 13.83
N LYS A 72 4.03 -0.17 14.65
CA LYS A 72 2.96 -1.05 14.17
C LYS A 72 1.94 -0.22 13.36
N ASP A 73 1.26 -0.88 12.43
CA ASP A 73 0.25 -0.37 11.51
C ASP A 73 0.74 0.64 10.45
N MET A 74 2.02 0.99 10.40
CA MET A 74 2.59 1.75 9.28
C MET A 74 2.46 0.99 7.96
N GLY A 75 2.06 1.71 6.90
CA GLY A 75 1.96 1.17 5.54
C GLY A 75 3.32 0.88 4.94
N VAL A 76 3.37 -0.10 4.06
CA VAL A 76 4.58 -0.47 3.32
C VAL A 76 4.26 -0.53 1.84
N ILE A 77 5.07 0.14 1.04
CA ILE A 77 4.94 0.20 -0.41
C ILE A 77 6.26 -0.13 -1.10
N CYS A 78 6.20 -0.38 -2.38
CA CYS A 78 7.36 -0.38 -3.26
C CYS A 78 7.14 0.65 -4.39
N GLU A 79 8.11 0.79 -5.25
CA GLU A 79 8.07 1.67 -6.43
C GLU A 79 6.82 1.44 -7.32
N LYS A 80 6.27 0.21 -7.34
CA LYS A 80 5.14 -0.18 -8.18
C LYS A 80 3.78 -0.15 -7.48
N GLY A 81 3.75 -0.03 -6.16
CA GLY A 81 2.49 0.02 -5.43
C GLY A 81 2.55 -0.55 -4.01
N VAL A 82 1.37 -0.88 -3.50
CA VAL A 82 1.19 -1.36 -2.14
C VAL A 82 1.83 -2.74 -1.94
N VAL A 83 2.49 -2.91 -0.79
CA VAL A 83 3.10 -4.18 -0.35
C VAL A 83 2.36 -4.78 0.84
N GLY A 84 2.01 -3.98 1.84
CA GLY A 84 1.34 -4.44 3.05
C GLY A 84 1.47 -3.45 4.20
N LYS A 85 1.32 -3.92 5.44
CA LYS A 85 1.45 -3.10 6.65
C LYS A 85 2.29 -3.77 7.74
N ILE A 86 2.95 -2.98 8.57
CA ILE A 86 3.74 -3.47 9.70
C ILE A 86 2.81 -4.05 10.78
N VAL A 87 3.11 -5.27 11.23
CA VAL A 87 2.36 -5.93 12.32
C VAL A 87 3.19 -6.12 13.59
N ASN A 88 4.51 -6.30 13.47
CA ASN A 88 5.41 -6.42 14.60
C ASN A 88 6.71 -5.66 14.34
N VAL A 89 7.26 -5.05 15.40
CA VAL A 89 8.50 -4.27 15.34
C VAL A 89 9.41 -4.67 16.51
N THR A 90 10.65 -5.00 16.19
CA THR A 90 11.75 -5.17 17.14
C THR A 90 12.72 -3.98 17.03
N GLU A 91 13.83 -4.00 17.77
CA GLU A 91 14.80 -2.90 17.74
C GLU A 91 15.37 -2.62 16.34
N ASN A 92 15.70 -3.67 15.58
CA ASN A 92 16.40 -3.56 14.29
C ASN A 92 15.62 -4.10 13.10
N TYR A 93 14.47 -4.77 13.32
CA TYR A 93 13.69 -5.45 12.28
C TYR A 93 12.21 -5.22 12.47
N ALA A 94 11.45 -5.31 11.38
CA ALA A 94 10.00 -5.31 11.42
C ALA A 94 9.42 -6.42 10.54
N SER A 95 8.29 -6.97 10.98
CA SER A 95 7.48 -7.92 10.22
C SER A 95 6.32 -7.20 9.57
N VAL A 96 6.19 -7.36 8.27
CA VAL A 96 5.15 -6.77 7.43
C VAL A 96 4.16 -7.85 7.04
N MET A 97 2.88 -7.66 7.34
CA MET A 97 1.80 -8.47 6.80
C MET A 97 1.62 -8.08 5.33
N SER A 98 1.89 -9.04 4.44
CA SER A 98 1.78 -8.82 3.00
C SER A 98 0.34 -8.54 2.57
N MET A 99 0.14 -7.85 1.45
CA MET A 99 -1.14 -7.84 0.74
C MET A 99 -1.61 -9.27 0.41
N LEU A 100 -0.69 -10.22 0.25
CA LEU A 100 -0.94 -11.65 0.06
C LEU A 100 -1.22 -12.39 1.39
N HIS A 101 -1.97 -11.79 2.28
CA HIS A 101 -2.38 -12.40 3.54
C HIS A 101 -3.90 -12.49 3.58
N SER A 102 -4.46 -13.60 4.09
CA SER A 102 -5.90 -13.86 4.11
C SER A 102 -6.74 -12.79 4.82
N TYR A 103 -6.15 -12.07 5.78
CA TYR A 103 -6.80 -10.97 6.50
C TYR A 103 -6.41 -9.58 5.98
N SER A 104 -5.63 -9.50 4.90
CA SER A 104 -5.25 -8.21 4.32
C SER A 104 -6.39 -7.70 3.44
N VAL A 105 -6.91 -6.53 3.79
CA VAL A 105 -7.88 -5.80 2.99
C VAL A 105 -7.42 -4.35 2.88
N ILE A 106 -7.45 -3.81 1.68
CA ILE A 106 -7.09 -2.42 1.39
C ILE A 106 -8.28 -1.70 0.78
N SER A 107 -8.60 -0.53 1.33
CA SER A 107 -9.54 0.40 0.71
C SER A 107 -8.87 1.07 -0.49
N ALA A 108 -9.37 0.79 -1.66
CA ALA A 108 -8.91 1.35 -2.92
C ALA A 108 -10.03 2.17 -3.59
N ARG A 109 -9.68 3.01 -4.54
CA ARG A 109 -10.63 3.71 -5.40
C ARG A 109 -10.25 3.53 -6.86
N PHE A 110 -11.25 3.53 -7.71
CA PHE A 110 -11.04 3.59 -9.14
C PHE A 110 -10.63 5.00 -9.56
N THR A 111 -9.65 5.10 -10.46
CA THR A 111 -9.17 6.42 -10.92
C THR A 111 -10.23 7.20 -11.69
N ASP A 112 -11.06 6.53 -12.50
CA ASP A 112 -11.99 7.15 -13.43
C ASP A 112 -13.27 7.68 -12.77
N ASN A 113 -13.81 6.93 -11.81
CA ASN A 113 -15.12 7.24 -11.21
C ASN A 113 -15.08 7.52 -9.71
N GLN A 114 -13.88 7.46 -9.11
CA GLN A 114 -13.64 7.72 -7.67
C GLN A 114 -14.40 6.79 -6.71
N HIS A 115 -15.02 5.72 -7.22
CA HIS A 115 -15.73 4.77 -6.37
C HIS A 115 -14.75 3.98 -5.51
N ILE A 116 -15.12 3.80 -4.22
CA ILE A 116 -14.30 3.08 -3.25
C ILE A 116 -14.72 1.61 -3.25
N ALA A 117 -13.74 0.74 -3.26
CA ALA A 117 -13.91 -0.71 -3.22
C ALA A 117 -12.85 -1.34 -2.33
N ASN A 118 -13.11 -2.53 -1.85
CA ASN A 118 -12.18 -3.29 -1.03
C ASN A 118 -11.38 -4.28 -1.89
N VAL A 119 -10.05 -4.25 -1.72
CA VAL A 119 -9.13 -5.16 -2.40
C VAL A 119 -8.57 -6.15 -1.42
N SER A 120 -8.68 -7.43 -1.73
CA SER A 120 -8.15 -8.54 -0.94
C SER A 120 -7.44 -9.56 -1.82
N TRP A 121 -6.73 -10.51 -1.20
CA TRP A 121 -6.10 -11.61 -1.90
C TRP A 121 -6.90 -12.91 -1.72
N GLY A 122 -7.20 -13.60 -2.83
CA GLY A 122 -8.01 -14.83 -2.83
C GLY A 122 -7.25 -16.12 -2.54
N ASN A 123 -6.03 -16.08 -2.00
CA ASN A 123 -5.18 -17.23 -1.63
C ASN A 123 -4.82 -18.19 -2.78
N THR A 124 -4.84 -17.74 -4.02
CA THR A 124 -4.55 -18.59 -5.19
C THR A 124 -3.22 -18.26 -5.84
N ASP A 125 -3.15 -17.14 -6.52
CA ASP A 125 -1.97 -16.69 -7.26
C ASP A 125 -1.52 -15.32 -6.71
N TYR A 126 -0.24 -15.19 -6.39
CA TYR A 126 0.35 -13.95 -5.85
C TYR A 126 0.27 -12.74 -6.81
N ARG A 127 -0.07 -12.97 -8.06
CA ARG A 127 -0.20 -11.91 -9.08
C ARG A 127 -1.57 -11.26 -9.10
N TYR A 128 -2.59 -11.93 -8.52
CA TYR A 128 -3.98 -11.52 -8.63
C TYR A 128 -4.63 -11.36 -7.27
N GLY A 129 -5.58 -10.43 -7.22
CA GLY A 129 -6.45 -10.20 -6.09
C GLY A 129 -7.91 -10.13 -6.53
N THR A 130 -8.78 -9.87 -5.58
CA THR A 130 -10.21 -9.69 -5.78
C THR A 130 -10.61 -8.31 -5.28
N VAL A 131 -11.39 -7.61 -6.08
CA VAL A 131 -12.10 -6.38 -5.69
C VAL A 131 -13.54 -6.75 -5.36
N SER A 132 -14.02 -6.35 -4.20
CA SER A 132 -15.41 -6.49 -3.77
C SER A 132 -16.08 -5.12 -3.64
N ASP A 133 -17.39 -5.17 -3.35
CA ASP A 133 -18.22 -3.98 -3.10
C ASP A 133 -18.39 -3.05 -4.31
N ILE A 134 -18.37 -3.61 -5.53
CA ILE A 134 -18.60 -2.88 -6.77
C ILE A 134 -20.11 -2.77 -7.02
N PRO A 135 -20.72 -1.57 -7.03
CA PRO A 135 -22.13 -1.42 -7.32
C PRO A 135 -22.52 -1.93 -8.71
N LEU A 136 -23.69 -2.52 -8.85
CA LEU A 136 -24.18 -3.11 -10.10
C LEU A 136 -24.29 -2.12 -11.26
N HIS A 137 -24.53 -0.84 -10.98
CA HIS A 137 -24.65 0.20 -11.99
C HIS A 137 -23.31 0.70 -12.52
N LEU A 138 -22.20 0.29 -11.87
CA LEU A 138 -20.87 0.69 -12.28
C LEU A 138 -20.37 -0.20 -13.43
N HIS A 139 -20.10 0.40 -14.57
CA HIS A 139 -19.51 -0.28 -15.70
C HIS A 139 -18.00 -0.16 -15.62
N LEU A 140 -17.35 -1.28 -15.37
CA LEU A 140 -15.89 -1.38 -15.34
C LEU A 140 -15.38 -2.10 -16.57
N ASN A 141 -14.23 -1.68 -17.04
CA ASN A 141 -13.54 -2.28 -18.18
C ASN A 141 -12.25 -2.96 -17.74
N ASN A 142 -11.82 -3.95 -18.50
CA ASN A 142 -10.49 -4.51 -18.31
C ASN A 142 -9.44 -3.41 -18.53
N GLY A 143 -8.48 -3.30 -17.60
CA GLY A 143 -7.47 -2.25 -17.60
C GLY A 143 -7.78 -1.06 -16.68
N ASP A 144 -9.01 -0.93 -16.17
CA ASP A 144 -9.34 0.13 -15.20
C ASP A 144 -8.42 0.00 -13.98
N THR A 145 -7.94 1.15 -13.52
CA THR A 145 -6.89 1.25 -12.52
C THR A 145 -7.46 1.50 -11.12
N LEU A 146 -6.91 0.79 -10.14
CA LEU A 146 -7.19 1.01 -8.72
C LEU A 146 -5.95 1.57 -8.02
N VAL A 147 -6.19 2.58 -7.21
CA VAL A 147 -5.21 3.23 -6.33
C VAL A 147 -5.73 3.26 -4.90
N THR A 148 -4.88 3.51 -3.93
CA THR A 148 -5.31 3.69 -2.53
C THR A 148 -6.29 4.86 -2.43
N SER A 149 -7.32 4.71 -1.60
CA SER A 149 -8.40 5.71 -1.47
C SER A 149 -7.98 6.96 -0.70
N GLY A 150 -6.94 6.88 0.13
CA GLY A 150 -6.57 7.93 1.08
C GLY A 150 -7.44 8.00 2.34
N PHE A 151 -8.49 7.16 2.44
CA PHE A 151 -9.38 7.16 3.62
C PHE A 151 -8.83 6.37 4.80
N SER A 152 -7.67 5.74 4.67
CA SER A 152 -6.98 5.11 5.80
C SER A 152 -5.77 5.96 6.19
N ASN A 153 -5.49 6.07 7.48
CA ASN A 153 -4.28 6.75 7.98
C ASN A 153 -2.99 6.00 7.62
N ILE A 154 -3.11 4.83 6.96
CA ILE A 154 -2.00 3.90 6.66
C ILE A 154 -1.32 4.28 5.34
N TYR A 155 -2.11 4.66 4.34
CA TYR A 155 -1.61 4.97 3.00
C TYR A 155 -2.09 6.33 2.53
N PRO A 156 -1.22 7.16 1.93
CA PRO A 156 -1.68 8.31 1.17
C PRO A 156 -2.55 7.86 0.00
N SER A 157 -3.34 8.78 -0.56
CA SER A 157 -4.09 8.53 -1.80
C SER A 157 -3.13 8.30 -2.98
N ASP A 158 -3.66 7.69 -4.04
CA ASP A 158 -3.01 7.56 -5.34
C ASP A 158 -1.83 6.60 -5.43
N ILE A 159 -1.60 5.76 -4.42
CA ILE A 159 -0.65 4.66 -4.55
C ILE A 159 -1.29 3.53 -5.34
N MET A 160 -0.60 3.07 -6.37
CA MET A 160 -1.06 2.00 -7.24
C MET A 160 -1.34 0.71 -6.46
N VAL A 161 -2.51 0.10 -6.70
CA VAL A 161 -2.88 -1.22 -6.15
C VAL A 161 -2.88 -2.27 -7.26
N GLY A 162 -3.54 -1.98 -8.38
CA GLY A 162 -3.62 -2.89 -9.50
C GLY A 162 -4.54 -2.42 -10.61
N THR A 163 -4.80 -3.31 -11.55
CA THR A 163 -5.69 -3.08 -12.70
C THR A 163 -6.71 -4.21 -12.81
N ILE A 164 -7.93 -3.88 -13.27
CA ILE A 164 -8.96 -4.89 -13.55
C ILE A 164 -8.48 -5.83 -14.65
N GLU A 165 -8.48 -7.13 -14.36
CA GLU A 165 -8.18 -8.19 -15.31
C GLU A 165 -9.47 -8.71 -15.97
N GLU A 166 -10.47 -9.02 -15.14
CA GLU A 166 -11.76 -9.53 -15.58
C GLU A 166 -12.85 -9.31 -14.52
N MET A 167 -14.08 -9.15 -14.96
CA MET A 167 -15.24 -9.20 -14.06
C MET A 167 -15.54 -10.65 -13.70
N LEU A 168 -15.75 -10.92 -12.41
CA LEU A 168 -16.17 -12.23 -11.92
C LEU A 168 -17.70 -12.32 -11.92
N ASP A 169 -18.20 -13.55 -11.94
CA ASP A 169 -19.63 -13.78 -11.82
C ASP A 169 -20.16 -13.26 -10.48
N LYS A 170 -21.42 -12.87 -10.45
CA LYS A 170 -22.08 -12.25 -9.30
C LYS A 170 -22.09 -13.20 -8.10
N GLU A 171 -21.35 -12.89 -7.07
CA GLU A 171 -21.42 -13.60 -5.78
C GLU A 171 -22.59 -13.11 -4.93
N SER A 172 -23.08 -11.90 -5.13
CA SER A 172 -24.21 -11.32 -4.42
C SER A 172 -25.25 -10.69 -5.37
N LYS A 173 -26.45 -10.42 -4.85
CA LYS A 173 -27.52 -9.75 -5.62
C LYS A 173 -27.28 -8.25 -5.78
N ASP A 174 -26.44 -7.65 -4.94
CA ASP A 174 -26.32 -6.19 -4.80
C ASP A 174 -24.99 -5.64 -5.29
N PHE A 175 -23.93 -6.48 -5.32
CA PHE A 175 -22.59 -6.06 -5.70
C PHE A 175 -21.95 -7.04 -6.68
N ASN A 176 -21.11 -6.48 -7.54
CA ASN A 176 -20.21 -7.23 -8.41
C ASN A 176 -18.85 -7.43 -7.72
N THR A 177 -18.12 -8.43 -8.18
CA THR A 177 -16.71 -8.65 -7.85
C THR A 177 -15.89 -8.66 -9.14
N ALA A 178 -14.61 -8.31 -9.03
CA ALA A 178 -13.70 -8.35 -10.15
C ALA A 178 -12.34 -8.91 -9.70
N LYS A 179 -11.68 -9.60 -10.62
CA LYS A 179 -10.30 -10.01 -10.46
C LYS A 179 -9.39 -8.88 -10.88
N ILE A 180 -8.39 -8.58 -10.07
CA ILE A 180 -7.37 -7.60 -10.40
C ILE A 180 -6.00 -8.25 -10.54
N ARG A 181 -5.17 -7.65 -11.37
CA ARG A 181 -3.73 -7.91 -11.41
C ARG A 181 -3.04 -6.88 -10.51
N PHE A 182 -2.35 -7.33 -9.48
CA PHE A 182 -1.56 -6.45 -8.62
C PHE A 182 -0.46 -5.74 -9.41
N SER A 183 -0.22 -4.47 -9.11
CA SER A 183 0.88 -3.69 -9.66
C SER A 183 2.24 -4.13 -9.10
N THR A 184 2.25 -4.57 -7.84
CA THR A 184 3.43 -5.04 -7.13
C THR A 184 3.77 -6.47 -7.54
N ASN A 185 5.04 -6.71 -7.93
CA ASN A 185 5.56 -8.06 -8.10
C ASN A 185 6.11 -8.58 -6.77
N PHE A 186 5.28 -9.30 -6.03
CA PHE A 186 5.61 -9.80 -4.70
C PHE A 186 6.77 -10.82 -4.70
N SER A 187 6.98 -11.56 -5.79
CA SER A 187 8.04 -12.59 -5.84
C SER A 187 9.45 -12.02 -5.92
N THR A 188 9.60 -10.76 -6.33
CA THR A 188 10.92 -10.14 -6.58
C THR A 188 11.19 -8.92 -5.70
N LEU A 189 10.41 -8.70 -4.64
CA LEU A 189 10.58 -7.57 -3.73
C LEU A 189 11.95 -7.62 -3.04
N ARG A 190 12.72 -6.54 -3.19
CA ARG A 190 14.04 -6.35 -2.55
C ARG A 190 14.08 -5.09 -1.71
N HIS A 191 13.43 -4.03 -2.16
CA HIS A 191 13.40 -2.72 -1.53
C HIS A 191 11.97 -2.28 -1.35
N VAL A 192 11.69 -1.70 -0.20
CA VAL A 192 10.37 -1.16 0.17
C VAL A 192 10.54 0.19 0.86
N PHE A 193 9.46 0.93 0.95
CA PHE A 193 9.37 2.18 1.70
C PHE A 193 8.29 2.03 2.76
N VAL A 194 8.62 2.30 4.01
CA VAL A 194 7.66 2.38 5.10
C VAL A 194 7.12 3.80 5.16
N ILE A 195 5.81 3.93 5.24
CA ILE A 195 5.11 5.21 5.28
C ILE A 195 4.91 5.61 6.73
N GLU A 196 5.42 6.76 7.11
CA GLU A 196 5.16 7.41 8.38
C GLU A 196 4.20 8.57 8.15
N ASN A 197 3.01 8.50 8.76
CA ASN A 197 2.07 9.61 8.79
C ASN A 197 2.41 10.49 9.98
N LEU A 198 2.83 11.73 9.75
CA LEU A 198 3.29 12.65 10.80
C LEU A 198 2.13 13.16 11.66
N HIS A 199 0.88 13.07 11.21
CA HIS A 199 -0.34 13.50 11.91
C HIS A 199 -1.18 12.34 12.47
N GLU A 200 -0.68 11.10 12.45
CA GLU A 200 -1.40 9.91 12.94
C GLU A 200 -1.97 10.10 14.34
N THR A 201 -1.17 10.62 15.26
CA THR A 201 -1.56 10.81 16.67
C THR A 201 -2.69 11.83 16.86
N GLU A 202 -2.76 12.86 16.04
CA GLU A 202 -3.83 13.86 16.09
C GLU A 202 -5.15 13.28 15.57
N ILE A 203 -5.09 12.52 14.47
CA ILE A 203 -6.25 11.89 13.84
C ILE A 203 -6.84 10.81 14.76
N ASP A 204 -6.00 9.95 15.34
CA ASP A 204 -6.42 8.91 16.27
C ASP A 204 -7.09 9.49 17.53
N SER A 205 -6.61 10.62 18.03
CA SER A 205 -7.21 11.29 19.18
C SER A 205 -8.64 11.77 18.96
N LEU A 206 -9.01 12.06 17.71
CA LEU A 206 -10.35 12.50 17.31
C LEU A 206 -11.28 11.31 17.05
N THR A 207 -10.74 10.17 16.62
CA THR A 207 -11.53 8.98 16.28
C THR A 207 -11.93 8.15 17.51
N ILE A 208 -11.14 8.20 18.60
CA ILE A 208 -11.41 7.47 19.86
C ILE A 208 -12.62 8.04 20.63
N ASN A 209 -13.10 9.23 20.28
CA ASN A 209 -14.22 9.90 20.95
C ASN A 209 -15.59 9.71 20.24
N GLN A 210 -15.71 8.79 19.30
CA GLN A 210 -16.95 8.37 18.65
C GLN A 210 -17.25 6.91 18.99
#